data_3b0f0c210997ec6741cc53f9a49b9a77
#
_entry.id   3b0f0c210997ec6741cc53f9a49b9a77
#
_cell.length_a   1.000
_cell.length_b   1.000
_cell.length_c   1.000
_cell.angle_alpha   90.00
_cell.angle_beta   90.00
_cell.angle_gamma   90.00
#
_symmetry.space_group_name_H-M   'P 1'
#
loop_
_entity.id
_entity.type
_entity.pdbx_description
1 polymer ?
#
loop_
_entity_poly.entity_id
_entity_poly.type
_entity_poly.pdbx_seq_one_letter_code
_entity_poly.pdbx_strand_id
1 'polypeptide(L)'
;VTNVGTRAEELKQDIRPYVSIVTPENVTNWNYERLPNGKYDLTEVVVREDINKEGTIYRVWKKDLISLCLLPDKGESVTLEELPNKLGKIPAVILYNQRSPSRYIGLSSLVDVAELQQSIYNELSEIEQLIRLTNHPSLVKTDSVEASAGAGSVVLLPDDLDPNLKPYQLQPSGASLDSVMNSIKEKVSAIDRISHLGAVRTIRETPTSGIALRTEFAMLNSKLSEQADLLQLAEEQVWDLYADWQDMVFDGDIEYPNNFDIRDYAGD
;
A
#
# COMPACT_ATOMS: atom_id res chain seq x y z
N VAL A 1 26.40 11.26 9.19
CA VAL A 1 27.09 12.52 8.85
C VAL A 1 28.47 12.48 9.45
N THR A 2 29.47 12.19 8.63
CA THR A 2 30.87 12.23 9.08
C THR A 2 31.29 13.68 9.20
N ASN A 3 31.71 14.07 10.41
CA ASN A 3 32.19 15.43 10.67
C ASN A 3 33.62 15.52 10.13
N VAL A 4 33.78 15.95 8.88
CA VAL A 4 35.12 16.15 8.29
C VAL A 4 35.48 17.62 8.46
N GLY A 5 36.68 17.86 8.96
CA GLY A 5 37.09 19.20 9.39
C GLY A 5 37.33 20.21 8.27
N THR A 6 37.62 19.74 7.03
CA THR A 6 37.97 20.63 5.90
C THR A 6 37.38 20.11 4.58
N ARG A 7 37.11 21.03 3.63
CA ARG A 7 36.67 20.69 2.27
C ARG A 7 37.65 19.78 1.51
N ALA A 8 38.93 19.92 1.79
CA ALA A 8 39.97 19.07 1.18
C ALA A 8 39.88 17.62 1.64
N GLU A 9 39.52 17.39 2.92
CA GLU A 9 39.28 16.05 3.46
C GLU A 9 37.99 15.45 2.95
N GLU A 10 36.92 16.22 2.82
CA GLU A 10 35.68 15.79 2.18
C GLU A 10 35.92 15.25 0.76
N LEU A 11 36.65 16.04 -0.06
CA LEU A 11 36.99 15.64 -1.42
C LEU A 11 37.89 14.40 -1.49
N LYS A 12 38.84 14.28 -0.54
CA LYS A 12 39.76 13.12 -0.47
C LYS A 12 39.04 11.83 -0.09
N GLN A 13 38.02 11.94 0.77
CA GLN A 13 37.24 10.81 1.27
C GLN A 13 35.98 10.56 0.44
N ASP A 14 35.74 11.37 -0.63
CA ASP A 14 34.55 11.33 -1.48
C ASP A 14 33.23 11.44 -0.70
N ILE A 15 33.25 12.22 0.39
CA ILE A 15 32.08 12.47 1.21
C ILE A 15 31.20 13.48 0.50
N ARG A 16 29.98 13.05 0.19
CA ARG A 16 28.97 13.86 -0.51
C ARG A 16 27.64 13.76 0.23
N PRO A 17 26.81 14.81 0.18
CA PRO A 17 25.42 14.65 0.56
C PRO A 17 24.75 13.61 -0.33
N TYR A 18 23.92 12.78 0.24
CA TYR A 18 23.17 11.75 -0.48
C TYR A 18 21.70 11.78 -0.04
N VAL A 19 20.83 11.31 -0.92
CA VAL A 19 19.41 11.18 -0.66
C VAL A 19 19.11 9.73 -0.29
N SER A 20 18.39 9.52 0.79
CA SER A 20 17.86 8.22 1.19
C SER A 20 16.35 8.25 1.22
N ILE A 21 15.73 7.17 0.75
CA ILE A 21 14.29 7.00 0.81
C ILE A 21 13.95 6.38 2.16
N VAL A 22 13.04 7.05 2.88
CA VAL A 22 12.50 6.56 4.15
C VAL A 22 11.03 6.25 3.93
N THR A 23 10.64 5.01 4.20
CA THR A 23 9.22 4.61 4.09
C THR A 23 8.43 5.11 5.30
N PRO A 24 7.11 5.34 5.15
CA PRO A 24 6.27 5.88 6.24
C PRO A 24 6.35 5.08 7.54
N GLU A 25 6.52 3.76 7.47
CA GLU A 25 6.62 2.88 8.65
C GLU A 25 7.87 3.17 9.50
N ASN A 26 8.87 3.79 8.90
CA ASN A 26 10.11 4.16 9.59
C ASN A 26 10.10 5.58 10.13
N VAL A 27 9.14 6.43 9.72
CA VAL A 27 8.93 7.75 10.33
C VAL A 27 8.00 7.58 11.51
N THR A 28 8.57 7.54 12.71
CA THR A 28 7.82 7.18 13.92
C THR A 28 7.22 8.38 14.63
N ASN A 29 7.79 9.56 14.45
CA ASN A 29 7.27 10.81 15.01
C ASN A 29 7.72 12.01 14.19
N TRP A 30 6.91 13.09 14.19
CA TRP A 30 7.28 14.39 13.63
C TRP A 30 6.54 15.51 14.37
N ASN A 31 7.19 16.68 14.45
CA ASN A 31 6.61 17.90 14.99
C ASN A 31 6.76 19.03 13.98
N TYR A 32 5.83 19.97 14.01
CA TYR A 32 5.85 21.14 13.15
C TYR A 32 5.32 22.37 13.87
N GLU A 33 5.71 23.54 13.41
CA GLU A 33 5.24 24.82 13.90
C GLU A 33 4.66 25.68 12.78
N ARG A 34 3.78 26.60 13.12
CA ARG A 34 3.27 27.59 12.19
C ARG A 34 4.12 28.83 12.26
N LEU A 35 4.74 29.20 11.16
CA LEU A 35 5.53 30.43 11.04
C LEU A 35 4.62 31.65 10.96
N PRO A 36 5.16 32.87 11.25
CA PRO A 36 4.41 34.12 11.17
C PRO A 36 3.85 34.43 9.78
N ASN A 37 4.47 33.91 8.72
CA ASN A 37 4.02 34.05 7.34
C ASN A 37 2.86 33.08 7.00
N GLY A 38 2.37 32.26 7.97
CA GLY A 38 1.31 31.30 7.81
C GLY A 38 1.75 29.94 7.24
N LYS A 39 2.99 29.79 6.81
CA LYS A 39 3.57 28.52 6.39
C LYS A 39 3.82 27.62 7.61
N TYR A 40 3.90 26.33 7.36
CA TYR A 40 4.25 25.33 8.37
C TYR A 40 5.63 24.79 8.07
N ASP A 41 6.40 24.60 9.11
CA ASP A 41 7.78 24.12 9.03
C ASP A 41 8.00 22.98 10.01
N LEU A 42 8.74 21.96 9.59
CA LEU A 42 9.09 20.83 10.44
C LEU A 42 10.08 21.29 11.51
N THR A 43 9.84 20.91 12.75
CA THR A 43 10.73 21.20 13.88
C THR A 43 11.46 19.97 14.39
N GLU A 44 10.88 18.79 14.16
CA GLU A 44 11.48 17.52 14.53
C GLU A 44 10.96 16.40 13.60
N VAL A 45 11.84 15.49 13.24
CA VAL A 45 11.49 14.23 12.57
C VAL A 45 12.29 13.10 13.21
N VAL A 46 11.60 12.03 13.56
CA VAL A 46 12.19 10.82 14.17
C VAL A 46 12.06 9.66 13.19
N VAL A 47 13.20 9.15 12.79
CA VAL A 47 13.29 8.03 11.83
C VAL A 47 13.88 6.81 12.54
N ARG A 48 13.24 5.68 12.40
CA ARG A 48 13.80 4.38 12.80
C ARG A 48 14.79 3.93 11.73
N GLU A 49 16.05 3.75 12.10
CA GLU A 49 17.11 3.34 11.17
C GLU A 49 17.37 1.85 11.18
N ASP A 50 17.45 1.26 12.39
CA ASP A 50 17.82 -0.15 12.53
C ASP A 50 17.17 -0.78 13.76
N ILE A 51 17.11 -2.11 13.77
CA ILE A 51 16.72 -2.93 14.91
C ILE A 51 17.80 -3.96 15.12
N ASN A 52 18.48 -3.88 16.24
CA ASN A 52 19.54 -4.82 16.59
C ASN A 52 19.24 -5.55 17.92
N LYS A 53 20.19 -6.37 18.40
CA LYS A 53 20.03 -7.15 19.65
C LYS A 53 19.98 -6.28 20.92
N GLU A 54 20.43 -5.05 20.83
CA GLU A 54 20.50 -4.10 21.96
C GLU A 54 19.23 -3.23 22.03
N GLY A 55 18.48 -3.13 20.93
CA GLY A 55 17.26 -2.36 20.82
C GLY A 55 17.06 -1.76 19.44
N THR A 56 16.24 -0.72 19.37
CA THR A 56 15.93 0.00 18.14
C THR A 56 16.71 1.31 18.06
N ILE A 57 17.34 1.57 16.93
CA ILE A 57 18.10 2.79 16.68
C ILE A 57 17.20 3.79 15.97
N TYR A 58 17.15 4.99 16.53
CA TYR A 58 16.40 6.12 15.99
C TYR A 58 17.33 7.27 15.68
N ARG A 59 17.12 7.91 14.53
CA ARG A 59 17.72 9.22 14.22
C ARG A 59 16.68 10.31 14.41
N VAL A 60 17.03 11.28 15.25
CA VAL A 60 16.20 12.44 15.55
C VAL A 60 16.80 13.64 14.86
N TRP A 61 16.06 14.22 13.93
CA TRP A 61 16.41 15.43 13.22
C TRP A 61 15.70 16.62 13.84
N LYS A 62 16.46 17.60 14.30
CA LYS A 62 15.96 18.92 14.72
C LYS A 62 16.64 20.01 13.90
N LYS A 63 16.15 21.25 13.99
CA LYS A 63 16.71 22.38 13.24
C LYS A 63 18.17 22.67 13.59
N ASP A 64 18.56 22.45 14.83
CA ASP A 64 19.88 22.74 15.39
C ASP A 64 20.72 21.50 15.68
N LEU A 65 20.09 20.35 15.84
CA LEU A 65 20.74 19.13 16.33
C LEU A 65 20.28 17.88 15.57
N ILE A 66 21.20 16.96 15.37
CA ILE A 66 20.93 15.61 14.87
C ILE A 66 21.40 14.65 15.96
N SER A 67 20.51 13.79 16.46
CA SER A 67 20.84 12.83 17.51
C SER A 67 20.61 11.41 17.00
N LEU A 68 21.53 10.51 17.33
CA LEU A 68 21.36 9.06 17.16
C LEU A 68 21.07 8.47 18.52
N CYS A 69 19.92 7.83 18.68
CA CYS A 69 19.45 7.30 19.95
C CYS A 69 19.19 5.80 19.84
N LEU A 70 19.62 5.05 20.86
CA LEU A 70 19.26 3.65 21.04
C LEU A 70 18.14 3.57 22.07
N LEU A 71 17.04 2.92 21.71
CA LEU A 71 15.97 2.54 22.62
C LEU A 71 16.04 1.03 22.87
N PRO A 72 16.56 0.60 24.03
CA PRO A 72 16.61 -0.82 24.37
C PRO A 72 15.20 -1.38 24.62
N ASP A 73 15.03 -2.69 24.51
CA ASP A 73 13.75 -3.37 24.79
C ASP A 73 13.23 -3.14 26.22
N LYS A 74 14.17 -2.90 27.15
CA LYS A 74 13.88 -2.53 28.54
C LYS A 74 14.83 -1.44 28.98
N GLY A 75 14.28 -0.31 29.41
CA GLY A 75 15.04 0.81 29.91
C GLY A 75 14.72 2.14 29.23
N GLU A 76 15.53 3.13 29.50
CA GLU A 76 15.41 4.46 28.91
C GLU A 76 16.26 4.58 27.65
N SER A 77 15.90 5.52 26.77
CA SER A 77 16.69 5.78 25.56
C SER A 77 18.06 6.34 25.91
N VAL A 78 19.08 5.87 25.19
CA VAL A 78 20.46 6.31 25.33
C VAL A 78 20.88 7.04 24.06
N THR A 79 21.38 8.25 24.19
CA THR A 79 21.97 8.99 23.07
C THR A 79 23.35 8.42 22.75
N LEU A 80 23.52 7.94 21.54
CA LEU A 80 24.78 7.38 21.05
C LEU A 80 25.70 8.47 20.47
N GLU A 81 25.10 9.40 19.72
CA GLU A 81 25.82 10.46 19.02
C GLU A 81 24.94 11.72 18.91
N GLU A 82 25.59 12.87 18.99
CA GLU A 82 24.97 14.16 18.74
C GLU A 82 25.86 15.01 17.83
N LEU A 83 25.26 15.57 16.79
CA LEU A 83 25.93 16.41 15.82
C LEU A 83 25.13 17.70 15.58
N PRO A 84 25.78 18.85 15.44
CA PRO A 84 25.08 20.08 15.08
C PRO A 84 24.50 19.96 13.66
N ASN A 85 23.26 20.39 13.48
CA ASN A 85 22.67 20.50 12.15
C ASN A 85 23.06 21.84 11.52
N LYS A 86 24.06 21.82 10.64
CA LYS A 86 24.59 23.02 9.97
C LYS A 86 23.59 23.68 9.01
N LEU A 87 22.57 22.94 8.56
CA LEU A 87 21.59 23.43 7.61
C LEU A 87 20.56 24.38 8.24
N GLY A 88 20.37 24.31 9.57
CA GLY A 88 19.38 25.12 10.28
C GLY A 88 17.92 24.78 9.97
N LYS A 89 17.69 23.73 9.17
CA LYS A 89 16.39 23.19 8.79
C LYS A 89 16.45 21.67 8.72
N ILE A 90 15.30 21.01 8.77
CA ILE A 90 15.23 19.55 8.66
C ILE A 90 15.38 19.16 7.19
N PRO A 91 16.42 18.35 6.82
CA PRO A 91 16.66 17.95 5.44
C PRO A 91 15.74 16.76 5.05
N ALA A 92 14.44 16.95 5.12
CA ALA A 92 13.46 15.97 4.77
C ALA A 92 12.41 16.56 3.83
N VAL A 93 12.17 15.86 2.73
CA VAL A 93 11.14 16.18 1.75
C VAL A 93 10.10 15.08 1.79
N ILE A 94 8.83 15.45 1.86
CA ILE A 94 7.73 14.49 1.87
C ILE A 94 7.17 14.36 0.46
N LEU A 95 7.37 13.18 -0.11
CA LEU A 95 6.76 12.81 -1.38
C LEU A 95 5.34 12.27 -1.10
N TYR A 96 4.34 13.02 -1.54
CA TYR A 96 2.94 12.62 -1.43
C TYR A 96 2.51 11.82 -2.67
N ASN A 97 1.83 10.70 -2.46
CA ASN A 97 1.04 10.09 -3.54
C ASN A 97 -0.23 10.92 -3.79
N GLN A 98 -0.90 11.31 -2.72
CA GLN A 98 -2.01 12.25 -2.72
C GLN A 98 -2.00 13.04 -1.41
N ARG A 99 -2.30 14.33 -1.46
CA ARG A 99 -2.33 15.18 -0.26
C ARG A 99 -3.58 14.90 0.56
N SER A 100 -3.41 14.83 1.87
CA SER A 100 -4.50 14.72 2.83
C SER A 100 -4.79 16.10 3.47
N PRO A 101 -5.98 16.30 4.07
CA PRO A 101 -6.24 17.46 4.91
C PRO A 101 -5.32 17.54 6.14
N SER A 102 -4.80 16.39 6.60
CA SER A 102 -3.85 16.32 7.70
C SER A 102 -2.44 16.66 7.19
N ARG A 103 -1.73 17.53 7.95
CA ARG A 103 -0.39 17.96 7.54
C ARG A 103 0.62 16.85 7.69
N TYR A 104 1.54 16.81 6.72
CA TYR A 104 2.63 15.82 6.66
C TYR A 104 2.16 14.36 6.61
N ILE A 105 0.89 14.14 6.28
CA ILE A 105 0.32 12.82 6.04
C ILE A 105 -0.21 12.79 4.61
N GLY A 106 0.18 11.79 3.85
CA GLY A 106 -0.35 11.51 2.53
C GLY A 106 -1.50 10.49 2.58
N LEU A 107 -2.25 10.41 1.49
CA LEU A 107 -3.23 9.35 1.27
C LEU A 107 -2.63 8.30 0.32
N SER A 108 -2.80 7.04 0.67
CA SER A 108 -2.44 5.94 -0.21
C SER A 108 -3.55 5.71 -1.24
N SER A 109 -3.18 5.49 -2.50
CA SER A 109 -4.14 5.06 -3.55
C SER A 109 -4.69 3.65 -3.29
N LEU A 110 -4.14 2.93 -2.33
CA LEU A 110 -4.50 1.54 -2.06
C LEU A 110 -5.44 1.35 -0.86
N VAL A 111 -5.85 2.42 -0.16
CA VAL A 111 -6.70 2.29 1.04
C VAL A 111 -8.00 1.57 0.70
N ASP A 112 -8.75 2.11 -0.25
CA ASP A 112 -10.04 1.54 -0.65
C ASP A 112 -9.89 0.16 -1.32
N VAL A 113 -8.78 -0.04 -2.06
CA VAL A 113 -8.43 -1.32 -2.67
C VAL A 113 -8.14 -2.37 -1.61
N ALA A 114 -7.45 -2.02 -0.53
CA ALA A 114 -7.10 -2.94 0.55
C ALA A 114 -8.34 -3.47 1.28
N GLU A 115 -9.33 -2.62 1.54
CA GLU A 115 -10.59 -3.03 2.17
C GLU A 115 -11.38 -4.00 1.29
N LEU A 116 -11.48 -3.71 -0.01
CA LEU A 116 -12.12 -4.61 -0.98
C LEU A 116 -11.36 -5.93 -1.11
N GLN A 117 -10.03 -5.89 -1.14
CA GLN A 117 -9.18 -7.07 -1.19
C GLN A 117 -9.37 -7.97 0.03
N GLN A 118 -9.46 -7.39 1.23
CA GLN A 118 -9.74 -8.14 2.45
C GLN A 118 -11.11 -8.82 2.39
N SER A 119 -12.12 -8.12 1.87
CA SER A 119 -13.45 -8.69 1.68
C SER A 119 -13.45 -9.86 0.68
N ILE A 120 -12.75 -9.72 -0.46
CA ILE A 120 -12.58 -10.80 -1.44
C ILE A 120 -11.88 -12.02 -0.82
N TYR A 121 -10.83 -11.80 -0.02
CA TYR A 121 -10.13 -12.88 0.68
C TYR A 121 -11.06 -13.68 1.60
N ASN A 122 -11.90 -12.98 2.36
CA ASN A 122 -12.88 -13.63 3.24
C ASN A 122 -13.91 -14.43 2.43
N GLU A 123 -14.45 -13.88 1.34
CA GLU A 123 -15.41 -14.58 0.48
C GLU A 123 -14.80 -15.80 -0.23
N LEU A 124 -13.53 -15.73 -0.64
CA LEU A 124 -12.83 -16.91 -1.19
C LEU A 124 -12.70 -18.01 -0.14
N SER A 125 -12.46 -17.67 1.11
CA SER A 125 -12.42 -18.64 2.21
C SER A 125 -13.78 -19.29 2.46
N GLU A 126 -14.87 -18.53 2.33
CA GLU A 126 -16.24 -19.05 2.40
C GLU A 126 -16.54 -20.01 1.25
N ILE A 127 -16.12 -19.67 0.02
CA ILE A 127 -16.26 -20.56 -1.15
C ILE A 127 -15.56 -21.87 -0.90
N GLU A 128 -14.34 -21.89 -0.36
CA GLU A 128 -13.64 -23.14 -0.06
C GLU A 128 -14.41 -24.00 0.94
N GLN A 129 -15.01 -23.39 1.98
CA GLN A 129 -15.85 -24.11 2.93
C GLN A 129 -17.13 -24.67 2.28
N LEU A 130 -17.80 -23.85 1.45
CA LEU A 130 -19.00 -24.29 0.72
C LEU A 130 -18.69 -25.46 -0.24
N ILE A 131 -17.56 -25.42 -0.96
CA ILE A 131 -17.09 -26.51 -1.82
C ILE A 131 -16.88 -27.78 -1.00
N ARG A 132 -16.23 -27.69 0.17
CA ARG A 132 -16.02 -28.86 1.04
C ARG A 132 -17.35 -29.46 1.52
N LEU A 133 -18.28 -28.62 1.96
CA LEU A 133 -19.61 -29.05 2.42
C LEU A 133 -20.43 -29.66 1.29
N THR A 134 -20.33 -29.11 0.08
CA THR A 134 -21.03 -29.61 -1.10
C THR A 134 -20.45 -30.94 -1.58
N ASN A 135 -19.14 -31.11 -1.54
CA ASN A 135 -18.47 -32.33 -1.94
C ASN A 135 -18.57 -33.45 -0.90
N HIS A 136 -18.91 -33.14 0.32
CA HIS A 136 -19.10 -34.08 1.43
C HIS A 136 -20.50 -33.93 2.05
N PRO A 137 -21.56 -34.31 1.31
CA PRO A 137 -22.91 -34.15 1.84
C PRO A 137 -23.11 -35.03 3.09
N SER A 138 -23.83 -34.51 4.06
CA SER A 138 -24.16 -35.23 5.29
C SER A 138 -25.35 -36.17 5.05
N LEU A 139 -25.18 -37.45 5.40
CA LEU A 139 -26.27 -38.41 5.38
C LEU A 139 -27.13 -38.21 6.64
N VAL A 140 -28.40 -37.91 6.45
CA VAL A 140 -29.39 -37.85 7.51
C VAL A 140 -30.20 -39.15 7.50
N LYS A 141 -30.21 -39.83 8.64
CA LYS A 141 -30.98 -41.09 8.83
C LYS A 141 -31.61 -41.14 10.21
N THR A 142 -32.64 -41.91 10.34
CA THR A 142 -33.17 -42.24 11.67
C THR A 142 -32.31 -43.35 12.34
N ASP A 143 -32.31 -43.38 13.66
CA ASP A 143 -31.49 -44.32 14.45
C ASP A 143 -31.80 -45.79 14.11
N SER A 144 -33.05 -46.08 13.73
CA SER A 144 -33.52 -47.43 13.38
C SER A 144 -33.05 -47.92 12.02
N VAL A 145 -32.45 -47.08 11.17
CA VAL A 145 -32.03 -47.46 9.82
C VAL A 145 -30.52 -47.60 9.76
N GLU A 146 -30.02 -48.80 9.44
CA GLU A 146 -28.60 -48.99 9.17
C GLU A 146 -28.28 -48.50 7.77
N ALA A 147 -27.52 -47.43 7.67
CA ALA A 147 -27.05 -46.88 6.43
C ALA A 147 -25.61 -46.38 6.57
N SER A 148 -24.78 -46.69 5.60
CA SER A 148 -23.40 -46.16 5.50
C SER A 148 -23.31 -45.12 4.41
N ALA A 149 -22.55 -44.04 4.66
CA ALA A 149 -22.22 -43.07 3.65
C ALA A 149 -20.91 -43.47 2.95
N GLY A 150 -20.96 -43.61 1.64
CA GLY A 150 -19.79 -43.94 0.82
C GLY A 150 -20.16 -44.01 -0.67
N ALA A 151 -19.21 -43.76 -1.53
CA ALA A 151 -19.42 -43.90 -2.97
C ALA A 151 -19.77 -45.35 -3.32
N GLY A 152 -20.94 -45.56 -3.92
CA GLY A 152 -21.42 -46.89 -4.29
C GLY A 152 -22.02 -47.73 -3.14
N SER A 153 -22.22 -47.16 -1.94
CA SER A 153 -22.92 -47.83 -0.84
C SER A 153 -24.40 -48.01 -1.18
N VAL A 154 -24.91 -49.25 -0.95
CA VAL A 154 -26.32 -49.56 -1.12
C VAL A 154 -26.98 -49.46 0.27
N VAL A 155 -28.02 -48.62 0.38
CA VAL A 155 -28.82 -48.49 1.56
C VAL A 155 -30.07 -49.35 1.40
N LEU A 156 -30.19 -50.41 2.20
CA LEU A 156 -31.39 -51.24 2.24
C LEU A 156 -32.37 -50.67 3.24
N LEU A 157 -33.60 -50.44 2.82
CA LEU A 157 -34.66 -49.91 3.66
C LEU A 157 -35.71 -50.99 3.87
N PRO A 158 -36.34 -51.06 5.06
CA PRO A 158 -37.50 -51.87 5.29
C PRO A 158 -38.66 -51.52 4.34
N ASP A 159 -39.41 -52.52 3.85
CA ASP A 159 -40.50 -52.29 2.90
C ASP A 159 -41.66 -51.50 3.46
N ASP A 160 -41.81 -51.50 4.79
CA ASP A 160 -42.85 -50.82 5.55
C ASP A 160 -42.41 -49.45 6.15
N LEU A 161 -41.22 -48.95 5.76
CA LEU A 161 -40.71 -47.70 6.31
C LEU A 161 -41.55 -46.51 5.83
N ASP A 162 -41.99 -45.65 6.76
CA ASP A 162 -42.65 -44.41 6.44
C ASP A 162 -41.78 -43.55 5.48
N PRO A 163 -42.34 -43.08 4.36
CA PRO A 163 -41.63 -42.26 3.39
C PRO A 163 -40.90 -41.05 3.97
N ASN A 164 -41.39 -40.49 5.07
CA ASN A 164 -40.78 -39.35 5.79
C ASN A 164 -39.53 -39.74 6.61
N LEU A 165 -39.30 -41.02 6.85
CA LEU A 165 -38.17 -41.55 7.59
C LEU A 165 -37.01 -42.04 6.69
N LYS A 166 -37.18 -41.94 5.39
CA LYS A 166 -36.12 -42.34 4.43
C LYS A 166 -34.87 -41.53 4.61
N PRO A 167 -33.69 -42.14 4.61
CA PRO A 167 -32.42 -41.42 4.60
C PRO A 167 -32.34 -40.47 3.41
N TYR A 168 -31.82 -39.30 3.65
CA TYR A 168 -31.56 -38.32 2.60
C TYR A 168 -30.21 -37.65 2.80
N GLN A 169 -29.65 -37.10 1.75
CA GLN A 169 -28.43 -36.33 1.81
C GLN A 169 -28.78 -34.88 1.99
N LEU A 170 -28.23 -34.25 3.07
CA LEU A 170 -28.29 -32.85 3.29
C LEU A 170 -27.11 -32.21 2.54
N GLN A 171 -27.41 -31.48 1.50
CA GLN A 171 -26.42 -30.84 0.66
C GLN A 171 -26.79 -29.37 0.51
N PRO A 172 -25.84 -28.43 0.76
CA PRO A 172 -26.05 -27.02 0.46
C PRO A 172 -26.39 -26.83 -1.03
N SER A 173 -27.28 -25.87 -1.32
CA SER A 173 -27.60 -25.56 -2.72
C SER A 173 -26.43 -24.82 -3.37
N GLY A 174 -26.08 -25.14 -4.63
CA GLY A 174 -25.05 -24.43 -5.39
C GLY A 174 -25.33 -22.95 -5.67
N ALA A 175 -26.58 -22.52 -5.48
CA ALA A 175 -26.99 -21.13 -5.68
C ALA A 175 -26.26 -20.14 -4.75
N SER A 176 -25.88 -20.56 -3.54
CA SER A 176 -25.09 -19.73 -2.64
C SER A 176 -23.66 -19.49 -3.17
N LEU A 177 -23.08 -20.47 -3.84
CA LEU A 177 -21.75 -20.38 -4.44
C LEU A 177 -21.72 -19.37 -5.59
N ASP A 178 -22.73 -19.41 -6.47
CA ASP A 178 -22.86 -18.45 -7.57
C ASP A 178 -23.05 -17.01 -7.06
N SER A 179 -23.80 -16.83 -5.97
CA SER A 179 -24.01 -15.53 -5.34
C SER A 179 -22.69 -14.95 -4.82
N VAL A 180 -21.89 -15.74 -4.11
CA VAL A 180 -20.58 -15.27 -3.60
C VAL A 180 -19.61 -14.99 -4.75
N MET A 181 -19.58 -15.85 -5.79
CA MET A 181 -18.76 -15.63 -6.98
C MET A 181 -19.13 -14.33 -7.70
N ASN A 182 -20.40 -13.98 -7.80
CA ASN A 182 -20.84 -12.73 -8.37
C ASN A 182 -20.46 -11.53 -7.51
N SER A 183 -20.54 -11.64 -6.17
CA SER A 183 -20.05 -10.62 -5.24
C SER A 183 -18.56 -10.34 -5.45
N ILE A 184 -17.73 -11.38 -5.58
CA ILE A 184 -16.31 -11.24 -5.87
C ILE A 184 -16.07 -10.51 -7.19
N LYS A 185 -16.78 -10.88 -8.27
CA LYS A 185 -16.65 -10.22 -9.58
C LYS A 185 -16.98 -8.72 -9.49
N GLU A 186 -18.04 -8.35 -8.76
CA GLU A 186 -18.41 -6.95 -8.55
C GLU A 186 -17.34 -6.18 -7.77
N LYS A 187 -16.73 -6.79 -6.73
CA LYS A 187 -15.64 -6.18 -5.97
C LYS A 187 -14.38 -6.00 -6.82
N VAL A 188 -14.04 -7.00 -7.64
CA VAL A 188 -12.92 -6.86 -8.60
C VAL A 188 -13.18 -5.71 -9.57
N SER A 189 -14.41 -5.60 -10.10
CA SER A 189 -14.79 -4.49 -10.97
C SER A 189 -14.75 -3.13 -10.25
N ALA A 190 -15.07 -3.11 -8.96
CA ALA A 190 -14.93 -1.90 -8.14
C ALA A 190 -13.45 -1.50 -7.96
N ILE A 191 -12.57 -2.47 -7.70
CA ILE A 191 -11.12 -2.23 -7.65
C ILE A 191 -10.60 -1.65 -8.96
N ASP A 192 -11.01 -2.20 -10.11
CA ASP A 192 -10.62 -1.69 -11.44
C ASP A 192 -11.06 -0.24 -11.65
N ARG A 193 -12.25 0.13 -11.18
CA ARG A 193 -12.76 1.51 -11.27
C ARG A 193 -11.98 2.47 -10.36
N ILE A 194 -11.76 2.09 -9.09
CA ILE A 194 -11.06 2.92 -8.10
C ILE A 194 -9.60 3.15 -8.51
N SER A 195 -8.94 2.10 -9.01
CA SER A 195 -7.54 2.18 -9.44
C SER A 195 -7.34 2.81 -10.82
N HIS A 196 -8.43 3.08 -11.56
CA HIS A 196 -8.41 3.55 -12.96
C HIS A 196 -7.70 2.58 -13.92
N LEU A 197 -7.65 1.29 -13.59
CA LEU A 197 -6.99 0.26 -14.40
C LEU A 197 -7.92 -0.43 -15.40
N GLY A 198 -9.18 -0.05 -15.45
CA GLY A 198 -10.17 -0.67 -16.35
C GLY A 198 -9.75 -0.66 -17.83
N ALA A 199 -9.06 0.39 -18.28
CA ALA A 199 -8.55 0.49 -19.64
C ALA A 199 -7.40 -0.48 -19.94
N VAL A 200 -6.62 -0.85 -18.94
CA VAL A 200 -5.40 -1.68 -19.08
C VAL A 200 -5.74 -3.17 -18.98
N ARG A 201 -6.78 -3.54 -18.24
CA ARG A 201 -7.21 -4.93 -18.11
C ARG A 201 -7.99 -5.36 -19.34
N THR A 202 -7.34 -6.10 -20.22
CA THR A 202 -7.87 -6.58 -21.52
C THR A 202 -8.89 -7.70 -21.43
N ILE A 203 -9.19 -8.24 -20.25
CA ILE A 203 -10.16 -9.34 -20.09
C ILE A 203 -11.57 -8.71 -19.95
N ARG A 204 -12.14 -8.33 -21.09
CA ARG A 204 -13.54 -7.88 -21.17
C ARG A 204 -14.36 -8.91 -21.95
N GLU A 205 -15.42 -9.36 -21.34
CA GLU A 205 -16.38 -10.26 -21.99
C GLU A 205 -17.20 -9.56 -23.10
N THR A 206 -17.24 -8.22 -23.07
CA THR A 206 -17.97 -7.40 -24.04
C THR A 206 -17.07 -6.37 -24.72
N PRO A 207 -17.22 -6.16 -26.04
CA PRO A 207 -16.46 -5.15 -26.75
C PRO A 207 -16.81 -3.74 -26.24
N THR A 208 -15.85 -3.01 -25.75
CA THR A 208 -16.00 -1.63 -25.30
C THR A 208 -15.82 -0.68 -26.47
N SER A 209 -16.64 0.37 -26.57
CA SER A 209 -16.49 1.37 -27.63
C SER A 209 -15.15 2.12 -27.47
N GLY A 210 -14.56 2.53 -28.61
CA GLY A 210 -13.32 3.29 -28.61
C GLY A 210 -13.39 4.60 -27.80
N ILE A 211 -14.59 5.19 -27.69
CA ILE A 211 -14.84 6.41 -26.88
C ILE A 211 -14.74 6.09 -25.38
N ALA A 212 -15.37 4.99 -24.94
CA ALA A 212 -15.30 4.60 -23.52
C ALA A 212 -13.85 4.25 -23.11
N LEU A 213 -13.11 3.58 -23.98
CA LEU A 213 -11.71 3.26 -23.75
C LEU A 213 -10.84 4.54 -23.64
N ARG A 214 -11.05 5.51 -24.54
CA ARG A 214 -10.36 6.81 -24.45
C ARG A 214 -10.68 7.56 -23.16
N THR A 215 -11.93 7.50 -22.68
CA THR A 215 -12.31 8.16 -21.42
C THR A 215 -11.60 7.52 -20.23
N GLU A 216 -11.49 6.19 -20.19
CA GLU A 216 -10.76 5.48 -19.13
C GLU A 216 -9.26 5.79 -19.17
N PHE A 217 -8.64 5.85 -20.35
CA PHE A 217 -7.26 6.28 -20.51
C PHE A 217 -7.04 7.73 -20.07
N ALA A 218 -8.00 8.64 -20.37
CA ALA A 218 -7.92 10.02 -19.92
C ALA A 218 -7.94 10.15 -18.39
N MET A 219 -8.74 9.31 -17.69
CA MET A 219 -8.73 9.26 -16.22
C MET A 219 -7.40 8.78 -15.67
N LEU A 220 -6.84 7.71 -16.25
CA LEU A 220 -5.52 7.20 -15.85
C LEU A 220 -4.43 8.24 -16.10
N ASN A 221 -4.45 8.88 -17.27
CA ASN A 221 -3.50 9.94 -17.64
C ASN A 221 -3.57 11.12 -16.66
N SER A 222 -4.78 11.56 -16.29
CA SER A 222 -4.95 12.64 -15.30
C SER A 222 -4.35 12.28 -13.93
N LYS A 223 -4.53 11.03 -13.47
CA LYS A 223 -3.94 10.56 -12.22
C LYS A 223 -2.42 10.51 -12.28
N LEU A 224 -1.86 10.03 -13.38
CA LEU A 224 -0.41 9.97 -13.58
C LEU A 224 0.19 11.39 -13.68
N SER A 225 -0.51 12.33 -14.32
CA SER A 225 -0.09 13.72 -14.39
C SER A 225 -0.05 14.36 -13.00
N GLU A 226 -1.08 14.17 -12.18
CA GLU A 226 -1.08 14.66 -10.78
C GLU A 226 0.09 14.08 -9.97
N GLN A 227 0.40 12.80 -10.14
CA GLN A 227 1.54 12.17 -9.47
C GLN A 227 2.89 12.72 -9.98
N ALA A 228 3.00 12.98 -11.28
CA ALA A 228 4.18 13.60 -11.88
C ALA A 228 4.42 15.00 -11.32
N ASP A 229 3.38 15.83 -11.19
CA ASP A 229 3.46 17.17 -10.60
C ASP A 229 3.93 17.13 -9.14
N LEU A 230 3.42 16.16 -8.34
CA LEU A 230 3.84 15.99 -6.95
C LEU A 230 5.29 15.50 -6.85
N LEU A 231 5.72 14.65 -7.76
CA LEU A 231 7.10 14.15 -7.82
C LEU A 231 8.06 15.27 -8.23
N GLN A 232 7.70 16.06 -9.24
CA GLN A 232 8.46 17.23 -9.68
C GLN A 232 8.69 18.19 -8.51
N LEU A 233 7.62 18.56 -7.80
CA LEU A 233 7.70 19.45 -6.64
C LEU A 233 8.59 18.88 -5.52
N ALA A 234 8.55 17.56 -5.30
CA ALA A 234 9.39 16.92 -4.30
C ALA A 234 10.86 16.91 -4.74
N GLU A 235 11.14 16.66 -6.00
CA GLU A 235 12.50 16.66 -6.54
C GLU A 235 13.12 18.07 -6.52
N GLU A 236 12.38 19.10 -6.89
CA GLU A 236 12.81 20.51 -6.75
C GLU A 236 13.23 20.81 -5.30
N GLN A 237 12.45 20.39 -4.31
CA GLN A 237 12.78 20.58 -2.90
C GLN A 237 14.04 19.80 -2.47
N VAL A 238 14.26 18.60 -3.03
CA VAL A 238 15.48 17.82 -2.78
C VAL A 238 16.71 18.54 -3.34
N TRP A 239 16.63 19.08 -4.54
CA TRP A 239 17.71 19.84 -5.14
C TRP A 239 18.00 21.14 -4.43
N ASP A 240 16.96 21.84 -3.94
CA ASP A 240 17.11 23.03 -3.08
C ASP A 240 17.86 22.67 -1.79
N LEU A 241 17.49 21.58 -1.13
CA LEU A 241 18.18 21.11 0.08
C LEU A 241 19.63 20.70 -0.20
N TYR A 242 19.88 20.06 -1.34
CA TYR A 242 21.24 19.69 -1.75
C TYR A 242 22.09 20.93 -2.01
N ALA A 243 21.56 21.94 -2.70
CA ALA A 243 22.22 23.19 -2.99
C ALA A 243 22.52 23.97 -1.69
N ASP A 244 21.54 24.07 -0.78
CA ASP A 244 21.74 24.66 0.55
C ASP A 244 22.87 23.97 1.33
N TRP A 245 22.96 22.65 1.25
CA TRP A 245 24.04 21.88 1.90
C TRP A 245 25.42 22.20 1.34
N GLN A 246 25.50 22.58 0.08
CA GLN A 246 26.73 22.97 -0.61
C GLN A 246 26.99 24.48 -0.60
N ASP A 247 26.17 25.29 0.10
CA ASP A 247 26.20 26.76 0.06
C ASP A 247 26.05 27.31 -1.38
N MET A 248 25.20 26.69 -2.18
CA MET A 248 24.91 27.03 -3.56
C MET A 248 23.44 27.38 -3.71
N VAL A 249 23.07 27.91 -4.88
CA VAL A 249 21.68 28.12 -5.28
C VAL A 249 21.37 27.14 -6.41
N PHE A 250 20.25 26.43 -6.29
CA PHE A 250 19.74 25.63 -7.37
C PHE A 250 19.02 26.54 -8.38
N ASP A 251 19.49 26.56 -9.61
CA ASP A 251 18.93 27.30 -10.74
C ASP A 251 18.47 26.39 -11.89
N GLY A 252 18.42 25.07 -11.62
CA GLY A 252 17.95 24.07 -12.56
C GLY A 252 16.43 24.10 -12.70
N ASP A 253 15.96 23.64 -13.85
CA ASP A 253 14.54 23.39 -14.12
C ASP A 253 14.30 21.90 -14.19
N ILE A 254 13.26 21.42 -13.49
CA ILE A 254 12.87 20.02 -13.45
C ILE A 254 11.48 19.92 -14.08
N GLU A 255 11.38 19.20 -15.17
CA GLU A 255 10.12 19.00 -15.88
C GLU A 255 9.81 17.51 -16.02
N TYR A 256 8.68 17.11 -15.48
CA TYR A 256 8.13 15.77 -15.66
C TYR A 256 7.10 15.75 -16.78
N PRO A 257 6.92 14.62 -17.49
CA PRO A 257 5.86 14.51 -18.48
C PRO A 257 4.48 14.73 -17.85
N ASN A 258 3.66 15.55 -18.49
CA ASN A 258 2.28 15.81 -18.08
C ASN A 258 1.25 15.10 -18.98
N ASN A 259 1.72 14.34 -19.97
CA ASN A 259 0.90 13.55 -20.88
C ASN A 259 1.45 12.13 -21.00
N PHE A 260 0.65 11.16 -20.58
CA PHE A 260 0.95 9.72 -20.58
C PHE A 260 0.05 8.97 -21.58
N ASP A 261 -0.55 9.67 -22.55
CA ASP A 261 -1.36 9.03 -23.57
C ASP A 261 -0.51 8.04 -24.38
N ILE A 262 -1.10 6.87 -24.63
CA ILE A 262 -0.51 5.89 -25.54
C ILE A 262 -0.55 6.50 -26.93
N ARG A 263 0.58 6.99 -27.41
CA ARG A 263 0.73 7.43 -28.79
C ARG A 263 0.77 6.18 -29.65
N ASP A 264 -0.04 6.16 -30.71
CA ASP A 264 0.12 5.20 -31.79
C ASP A 264 1.50 5.45 -32.43
N TYR A 265 2.48 4.63 -32.11
CA TYR A 265 3.76 4.58 -32.79
C TYR A 265 3.67 3.93 -34.17
N ALA A 266 2.48 3.78 -34.71
CA ALA A 266 2.25 3.28 -36.06
C ALA A 266 2.24 4.45 -37.05
N GLY A 267 3.43 4.94 -37.43
CA GLY A 267 3.58 5.80 -38.59
C GLY A 267 4.41 7.04 -38.38
N ASP A 268 5.71 6.90 -38.43
CA ASP A 268 6.65 7.83 -39.06
C ASP A 268 7.65 7.01 -39.90
#